data_5316153104db3b4624de96b771e96a38
#
_entry.id   5316153104db3b4624de96b771e96a38
#
_cell.length_a   1.000
_cell.length_b   1.000
_cell.length_c   1.000
_cell.angle_alpha   90.00
_cell.angle_beta   90.00
_cell.angle_gamma   90.00
#
_symmetry.space_group_name_H-M   'P 1'
#
loop_
_entity.id
_entity.type
_entity.pdbx_description
1 polymer ?
#
loop_
_entity_poly.entity_id
_entity_poly.type
_entity_poly.pdbx_seq_one_letter_code
_entity_poly.pdbx_strand_id
1 'polypeptide(L)'
;MFKIGCGVQGNYENCAWEVKGKRQFLPREDSKPYIGSENVLTFVDEYRVEMLCPKNLKDRAANTLIESHPYETPAFEFIAVEN
;
A
#
# COMPACT_ATOMS: atom_id res chain seq x y z
N MET A 1 3.06 9.02 -3.52
CA MET A 1 3.71 8.98 -2.18
C MET A 1 4.97 9.83 -2.11
N PHE A 2 5.86 9.74 -3.09
CA PHE A 2 7.09 10.55 -3.06
C PHE A 2 6.83 12.06 -3.10
N LYS A 3 5.82 12.49 -3.82
CA LYS A 3 5.46 13.91 -3.92
C LYS A 3 5.10 14.56 -2.59
N ILE A 4 4.57 13.80 -1.64
CA ILE A 4 4.18 14.33 -0.34
C ILE A 4 5.30 14.26 0.71
N GLY A 5 6.46 13.72 0.35
CA GLY A 5 7.63 13.68 1.21
C GLY A 5 7.99 12.30 1.79
N CYS A 6 7.35 11.23 1.35
CA CYS A 6 7.76 9.88 1.73
C CYS A 6 8.99 9.44 0.93
N GLY A 7 9.75 8.48 1.47
CA GLY A 7 10.90 7.91 0.78
C GLY A 7 12.16 8.76 0.84
N VAL A 8 12.29 9.63 1.83
CA VAL A 8 13.51 10.42 2.04
C VAL A 8 14.35 9.77 3.13
N GLN A 9 15.61 9.56 2.84
CA GLN A 9 16.58 9.03 3.80
C GLN A 9 17.91 9.79 3.67
N GLY A 10 18.20 10.65 4.66
CA GLY A 10 19.37 11.50 4.61
C GLY A 10 19.36 12.40 3.36
N ASN A 11 20.38 12.30 2.53
CA ASN A 11 20.50 13.06 1.29
C ASN A 11 19.87 12.36 0.08
N TYR A 12 19.15 11.28 0.30
CA TYR A 12 18.50 10.52 -0.78
C TYR A 12 17.01 10.69 -0.74
N GLU A 13 16.39 10.82 -1.91
CA GLU A 13 14.93 10.90 -2.04
C GLU A 13 14.42 9.81 -2.99
N ASN A 14 13.13 9.61 -3.04
CA ASN A 14 12.49 8.56 -3.82
C ASN A 14 12.99 7.15 -3.46
N CYS A 15 13.36 6.96 -2.18
CA CYS A 15 13.84 5.69 -1.70
C CYS A 15 12.68 4.75 -1.44
N ALA A 16 12.76 3.54 -1.98
CA ALA A 16 11.79 2.48 -1.75
C ALA A 16 12.46 1.14 -1.90
N TRP A 17 11.88 0.15 -1.25
CA TRP A 17 12.27 -1.24 -1.40
C TRP A 17 11.06 -2.03 -1.86
N GLU A 18 11.23 -2.93 -2.81
CA GLU A 18 10.11 -3.70 -3.32
C GLU A 18 10.46 -5.15 -3.58
N VAL A 19 9.45 -6.00 -3.48
CA VAL A 19 9.56 -7.41 -3.82
C VAL A 19 8.27 -7.85 -4.51
N LYS A 20 8.42 -8.68 -5.54
CA LYS A 20 7.28 -9.26 -6.23
C LYS A 20 6.76 -10.45 -5.44
N GLY A 21 5.46 -10.51 -5.27
CA GLY A 21 4.79 -11.57 -4.55
C GLY A 21 3.42 -11.90 -5.12
N LYS A 22 2.76 -12.82 -4.47
CA LYS A 22 1.42 -13.23 -4.83
C LYS A 22 0.51 -13.04 -3.62
N ARG A 23 -0.55 -12.29 -3.83
CA ARG A 23 -1.60 -12.11 -2.83
C ARG A 23 -2.77 -13.02 -3.15
N GLN A 24 -3.44 -13.51 -2.11
CA GLN A 24 -4.72 -14.19 -2.27
C GLN A 24 -5.77 -13.50 -1.40
N PHE A 25 -7.00 -13.53 -1.85
CA PHE A 25 -8.12 -13.00 -1.09
C PHE A 25 -9.42 -13.62 -1.54
N LEU A 26 -10.42 -13.56 -0.66
CA LEU A 26 -11.77 -14.04 -0.91
C LEU A 26 -12.74 -12.89 -0.66
N PRO A 27 -13.29 -12.27 -1.71
CA PRO A 27 -14.31 -11.23 -1.53
C PRO A 27 -15.58 -11.82 -0.88
N ARG A 28 -16.05 -11.17 0.18
CA ARG A 28 -17.27 -11.59 0.87
C ARG A 28 -18.50 -11.09 0.12
N GLU A 29 -19.69 -11.61 0.47
CA GLU A 29 -20.94 -11.29 -0.20
C GLU A 29 -21.23 -9.79 -0.35
N ASP A 30 -20.89 -8.99 0.66
CA ASP A 30 -21.16 -7.56 0.67
C ASP A 30 -20.04 -6.71 0.09
N SER A 31 -18.99 -7.33 -0.43
CA SER A 31 -17.84 -6.60 -0.98
C SER A 31 -18.10 -6.14 -2.42
N LYS A 32 -17.33 -5.13 -2.84
CA LYS A 32 -17.34 -4.64 -4.22
C LYS A 32 -15.92 -4.69 -4.74
N PRO A 33 -15.42 -5.88 -5.11
CA PRO A 33 -14.02 -6.06 -5.47
C PRO A 33 -13.69 -5.42 -6.82
N TYR A 34 -12.53 -4.78 -6.89
CA TYR A 34 -11.98 -4.30 -8.14
C TYR A 34 -11.50 -5.45 -9.02
N ILE A 35 -10.89 -6.47 -8.39
CA ILE A 35 -10.43 -7.70 -9.03
C ILE A 35 -11.08 -8.87 -8.30
N GLY A 36 -11.55 -9.86 -9.06
CA GLY A 36 -12.19 -11.04 -8.50
C GLY A 36 -13.69 -10.91 -8.41
N SER A 37 -14.32 -11.89 -7.82
CA SER A 37 -15.77 -11.97 -7.64
C SER A 37 -16.11 -12.40 -6.22
N GLU A 38 -17.30 -12.06 -5.75
CA GLU A 38 -17.79 -12.47 -4.44
C GLU A 38 -17.67 -13.98 -4.27
N ASN A 39 -17.18 -14.43 -3.11
CA ASN A 39 -17.04 -15.84 -2.74
C ASN A 39 -16.11 -16.67 -3.66
N VAL A 40 -15.28 -16.04 -4.46
CA VAL A 40 -14.28 -16.71 -5.30
C VAL A 40 -12.88 -16.37 -4.79
N LEU A 41 -12.14 -17.39 -4.36
CA LEU A 41 -10.74 -17.22 -3.95
C LEU A 41 -9.92 -16.76 -5.16
N THR A 42 -9.30 -15.61 -5.03
CA THR A 42 -8.60 -14.93 -6.12
C THR A 42 -7.13 -14.75 -5.78
N PHE A 43 -6.27 -14.90 -6.79
CA PHE A 43 -4.83 -14.70 -6.66
C PHE A 43 -4.40 -13.57 -7.59
N VAL A 44 -3.54 -12.69 -7.10
CA VAL A 44 -3.04 -11.54 -7.84
C VAL A 44 -1.54 -11.42 -7.66
N ASP A 45 -0.81 -11.25 -8.76
CA ASP A 45 0.60 -10.91 -8.70
C ASP A 45 0.72 -9.44 -8.40
N GLU A 46 1.55 -9.09 -7.42
CA GLU A 46 1.75 -7.69 -7.04
C GLU A 46 3.12 -7.47 -6.42
N TYR A 47 3.49 -6.19 -6.26
CA TYR A 47 4.70 -5.80 -5.57
C TYR A 47 4.36 -5.36 -4.15
N ARG A 48 5.14 -5.84 -3.19
CA ARG A 48 5.16 -5.27 -1.84
C ARG A 48 6.19 -4.15 -1.84
N VAL A 49 5.75 -2.94 -1.49
CA VAL A 49 6.59 -1.75 -1.49
C VAL A 49 6.72 -1.23 -0.07
N GLU A 50 7.95 -0.93 0.33
CA GLU A 50 8.24 -0.32 1.63
C GLU A 50 8.99 0.98 1.42
N MET A 51 8.63 2.01 2.18
CA MET A 51 9.33 3.29 2.16
C MET A 51 9.19 3.99 3.50
N LEU A 52 10.16 4.86 3.80
CA LEU A 52 10.08 5.69 5.00
C LEU A 52 9.02 6.76 4.83
N CYS A 53 8.30 7.02 5.92
CA CYS A 53 7.29 8.07 5.98
C CYS A 53 7.55 8.91 7.24
N PRO A 54 7.78 10.21 7.12
CA PRO A 54 7.87 11.07 8.29
C PRO A 54 6.58 10.97 9.13
N LYS A 55 6.72 10.91 10.43
CA LYS A 55 5.59 10.70 11.33
C LYS A 55 4.48 11.74 11.13
N ASN A 56 4.84 12.99 10.87
CA ASN A 56 3.88 14.06 10.66
C ASN A 56 3.14 13.99 9.32
N LEU A 57 3.55 13.09 8.40
CA LEU A 57 2.90 12.88 7.11
C LEU A 57 2.07 11.60 7.07
N LYS A 58 1.97 10.87 8.18
CA LYS A 58 1.29 9.58 8.23
C LYS A 58 -0.14 9.62 7.72
N ASP A 59 -0.94 10.56 8.22
CA ASP A 59 -2.35 10.67 7.83
C ASP A 59 -2.50 11.08 6.36
N ARG A 60 -1.66 11.98 5.89
CA ARG A 60 -1.65 12.41 4.49
C ARG A 60 -1.25 11.26 3.57
N ALA A 61 -0.27 10.46 3.98
CA ALA A 61 0.16 9.28 3.24
C ALA A 61 -0.97 8.24 3.15
N ALA A 62 -1.66 7.98 4.25
CA ALA A 62 -2.80 7.07 4.27
C ALA A 62 -3.91 7.52 3.32
N ASN A 63 -4.28 8.78 3.36
CA ASN A 63 -5.30 9.34 2.46
C ASN A 63 -4.88 9.26 1.01
N THR A 64 -3.62 9.55 0.71
CA THR A 64 -3.08 9.45 -0.66
C THR A 64 -3.16 8.02 -1.18
N LEU A 65 -2.83 7.03 -0.36
CA LEU A 65 -2.93 5.62 -0.74
C LEU A 65 -4.37 5.21 -1.03
N ILE A 66 -5.29 5.59 -0.15
CA ILE A 66 -6.71 5.25 -0.31
C ILE A 66 -7.27 5.88 -1.60
N GLU A 67 -6.96 7.14 -1.86
CA GLU A 67 -7.47 7.85 -3.04
C GLU A 67 -6.89 7.34 -4.35
N SER A 68 -5.62 6.92 -4.36
CA SER A 68 -4.94 6.53 -5.60
C SER A 68 -4.98 5.04 -5.89
N HIS A 69 -5.35 4.21 -4.92
CA HIS A 69 -5.37 2.75 -5.10
C HIS A 69 -6.73 2.29 -5.64
N PRO A 70 -6.75 1.41 -6.66
CA PRO A 70 -8.02 0.96 -7.25
C PRO A 70 -8.82 -0.03 -6.42
N TYR A 71 -8.21 -0.66 -5.41
CA TYR A 71 -8.89 -1.67 -4.61
C TYR A 71 -9.88 -1.04 -3.63
N GLU A 72 -10.98 -1.74 -3.37
CA GLU A 72 -11.96 -1.35 -2.35
C GLU A 72 -11.29 -1.16 -0.99
N THR A 73 -10.41 -2.09 -0.64
CA THR A 73 -9.67 -2.05 0.62
C THR A 73 -8.17 -2.28 0.33
N PRO A 74 -7.41 -1.21 0.06
CA PRO A 74 -5.98 -1.38 -0.17
C PRO A 74 -5.27 -1.83 1.12
N ALA A 75 -4.32 -2.75 0.99
CA ALA A 75 -3.55 -3.25 2.12
C ALA A 75 -2.30 -2.41 2.33
N PHE A 76 -2.25 -1.71 3.44
CA PHE A 76 -1.06 -0.99 3.88
C PHE A 76 -1.03 -0.91 5.40
N GLU A 77 0.13 -0.64 5.95
CA GLU A 77 0.30 -0.46 7.38
C GLU A 77 1.49 0.46 7.65
N PHE A 78 1.51 1.03 8.85
CA PHE A 78 2.63 1.84 9.31
C PHE A 78 3.31 1.12 10.47
N ILE A 79 4.62 1.01 10.38
CA ILE A 79 5.44 0.38 11.41
C ILE A 79 6.44 1.43 11.89
N ALA A 80 6.47 1.68 13.20
CA ALA A 80 7.42 2.62 13.77
C ALA A 80 8.84 2.02 13.70
N VAL A 81 9.77 2.79 13.17
CA VAL A 81 11.17 2.38 13.05
C VAL A 81 12.09 3.40 13.67
N GLU A 82 13.24 2.95 14.10
CA GLU A 82 14.32 3.81 14.59
C GLU A 82 15.48 3.76 13.60
N ASN A 83 15.94 4.93 13.20
CA ASN A 83 17.06 5.07 12.27
C ASN A 83 18.23 5.80 12.92
#